data_c826982ada34f73e7666462b01906c9f
#
_entry.id   c826982ada34f73e7666462b01906c9f
#
_cell.length_a   1.000
_cell.length_b   1.000
_cell.length_c   1.000
_cell.angle_alpha   90.00
_cell.angle_beta   90.00
_cell.angle_gamma   90.00
#
_symmetry.space_group_name_H-M   'P 1'
#
loop_
_entity.id
_entity.type
_entity.pdbx_description
1 polymer ?
#
loop_
_entity_poly.entity_id
_entity_poly.type
_entity_poly.pdbx_seq_one_letter_code
_entity_poly.pdbx_strand_id
1 'polypeptide(L)'
;MIRPRTPRGIQLGEFLTARRRANSRAAHGLPPGSRRSTVGLSREEVATLAGISVSWYTWLEQGRDINASRQVLTAVARVLQLTDSEAEFVFALAGPGKEVAATLPDQASAQLLRMIDALDFPAFILASDWTIVGWNAGYEWLYGSIAVTPQHERNLLHLVYTDPRLREILPNWERDSRNFLAEFRAESGVRLSSERHRAVVAALSERSADFRAQWAEHTIDRFRSRRRIFVHPDAGELVFEHHRLVPSDAAELHVVMYVPLAPGGSTPFAWGTQRLDSDEMSEAAASVEE
;
A
#
# COMPACT_ATOMS: atom_id res chain seq x y z
N MET A 1 4.94 -25.18 26.81
CA MET A 1 3.77 -25.26 25.92
C MET A 1 4.12 -24.49 24.64
N ILE A 2 4.25 -25.16 23.48
CA ILE A 2 4.61 -24.51 22.20
C ILE A 2 3.34 -23.85 21.70
N ARG A 3 3.32 -22.49 21.67
CA ARG A 3 2.16 -21.77 21.14
C ARG A 3 2.03 -21.99 19.62
N PRO A 4 0.81 -22.05 19.09
CA PRO A 4 0.58 -22.26 17.65
C PRO A 4 1.13 -21.09 16.82
N ARG A 5 1.36 -21.37 15.56
CA ARG A 5 1.72 -20.33 14.57
C ARG A 5 0.49 -19.49 14.25
N THR A 6 0.65 -18.20 14.21
CA THR A 6 -0.40 -17.27 13.80
C THR A 6 -0.13 -16.74 12.40
N PRO A 7 -1.15 -16.34 11.61
CA PRO A 7 -0.93 -15.72 10.29
C PRO A 7 0.02 -14.51 10.35
N ARG A 8 -0.12 -13.68 11.38
CA ARG A 8 0.77 -12.52 11.63
C ARG A 8 2.20 -12.95 11.97
N GLY A 9 2.34 -13.97 12.81
CA GLY A 9 3.64 -14.52 13.16
C GLY A 9 4.35 -15.13 11.95
N ILE A 10 3.63 -15.82 11.08
CA ILE A 10 4.18 -16.38 9.84
C ILE A 10 4.71 -15.25 8.96
N GLN A 11 3.93 -14.19 8.75
CA GLN A 11 4.33 -13.05 7.97
C GLN A 11 5.56 -12.32 8.55
N LEU A 12 5.58 -12.12 9.87
CA LEU A 12 6.74 -11.57 10.57
C LEU A 12 7.99 -12.44 10.34
N GLY A 13 7.85 -13.76 10.46
CA GLY A 13 8.95 -14.70 10.30
C GLY A 13 9.50 -14.72 8.87
N GLU A 14 8.63 -14.67 7.86
CA GLU A 14 9.01 -14.59 6.45
C GLU A 14 9.77 -13.30 6.16
N PHE A 15 9.26 -12.16 6.64
CA PHE A 15 9.92 -10.88 6.51
C PHE A 15 11.31 -10.86 7.16
N LEU A 16 11.42 -11.27 8.42
CA LEU A 16 12.71 -11.31 9.13
C LEU A 16 13.70 -12.25 8.45
N THR A 17 13.24 -13.40 7.95
CA THR A 17 14.07 -14.34 7.19
C THR A 17 14.59 -13.70 5.90
N ALA A 18 13.75 -12.99 5.17
CA ALA A 18 14.14 -12.29 3.94
C ALA A 18 15.20 -11.21 4.24
N ARG A 19 14.98 -10.38 5.26
CA ARG A 19 15.93 -9.32 5.66
C ARG A 19 17.25 -9.88 6.16
N ARG A 20 17.24 -10.96 6.95
CA ARG A 20 18.46 -11.64 7.40
C ARG A 20 19.28 -12.17 6.22
N ARG A 21 18.63 -12.79 5.24
CA ARG A 21 19.31 -13.32 4.05
C ARG A 21 19.88 -12.23 3.15
N ALA A 22 19.19 -11.09 3.06
CA ALA A 22 19.64 -9.93 2.28
C ALA A 22 20.77 -9.13 2.97
N ASN A 23 20.95 -9.30 4.29
CA ASN A 23 21.87 -8.51 5.06
C ASN A 23 23.33 -8.94 4.84
N SER A 24 24.23 -7.97 4.57
CA SER A 24 25.62 -8.25 4.29
C SER A 24 26.41 -8.58 5.56
N ARG A 25 27.15 -9.68 5.58
CA ARG A 25 28.09 -10.05 6.65
C ARG A 25 29.15 -8.98 6.87
N ALA A 26 29.64 -8.38 5.77
CA ALA A 26 30.65 -7.32 5.82
C ALA A 26 30.16 -6.06 6.56
N ALA A 27 28.87 -5.73 6.45
CA ALA A 27 28.28 -4.61 7.17
C ALA A 27 28.33 -4.77 8.71
N HIS A 28 28.56 -6.00 9.20
CA HIS A 28 28.70 -6.33 10.63
C HIS A 28 30.13 -6.69 11.05
N GLY A 29 31.13 -6.43 10.19
CA GLY A 29 32.52 -6.81 10.43
C GLY A 29 32.77 -8.31 10.53
N LEU A 30 31.86 -9.13 10.00
CA LEU A 30 31.97 -10.58 9.99
C LEU A 30 32.75 -11.06 8.76
N PRO A 31 33.62 -12.11 8.91
CA PRO A 31 34.37 -12.65 7.79
C PRO A 31 33.44 -13.21 6.72
N PRO A 32 33.89 -13.29 5.45
CA PRO A 32 33.12 -13.94 4.39
C PRO A 32 32.69 -15.34 4.83
N GLY A 33 31.43 -15.70 4.49
CA GLY A 33 30.90 -17.04 4.81
C GLY A 33 31.71 -18.15 4.13
N SER A 34 31.80 -19.31 4.77
CA SER A 34 32.38 -20.51 4.13
C SER A 34 31.53 -20.93 2.91
N ARG A 35 32.07 -21.70 1.98
CA ARG A 35 31.39 -22.21 0.76
C ARG A 35 30.03 -22.90 1.01
N ARG A 36 29.72 -23.25 2.24
CA ARG A 36 28.43 -23.80 2.70
C ARG A 36 27.55 -22.77 3.44
N SER A 37 28.04 -21.56 3.67
CA SER A 37 27.27 -20.51 4.34
C SER A 37 26.39 -19.80 3.31
N THR A 38 25.12 -19.74 3.62
CA THR A 38 24.10 -18.99 2.88
C THR A 38 24.49 -17.52 2.70
N VAL A 39 24.08 -16.93 1.59
CA VAL A 39 24.13 -15.50 1.38
C VAL A 39 23.41 -14.82 2.57
N GLY A 40 24.07 -13.87 3.25
CA GLY A 40 23.53 -13.14 4.38
C GLY A 40 23.98 -13.66 5.76
N LEU A 41 23.30 -13.18 6.81
CA LEU A 41 23.56 -13.58 8.20
C LEU A 41 22.93 -14.94 8.53
N SER A 42 23.58 -15.71 9.42
CA SER A 42 22.95 -16.88 10.03
C SER A 42 22.05 -16.47 11.22
N ARG A 43 21.19 -17.39 11.69
CA ARG A 43 20.36 -17.14 12.87
C ARG A 43 21.19 -16.93 14.13
N GLU A 44 22.26 -17.68 14.26
CA GLU A 44 23.23 -17.59 15.35
C GLU A 44 23.89 -16.21 15.38
N GLU A 45 24.26 -15.68 14.23
CA GLU A 45 24.88 -14.37 14.12
C GLU A 45 23.91 -13.26 14.49
N VAL A 46 22.67 -13.30 13.99
CA VAL A 46 21.65 -12.31 14.38
C VAL A 46 21.37 -12.38 15.87
N ALA A 47 21.23 -13.57 16.44
CA ALA A 47 20.97 -13.76 17.86
C ALA A 47 22.11 -13.20 18.71
N THR A 48 23.37 -13.51 18.34
CA THR A 48 24.57 -13.01 19.04
C THR A 48 24.64 -11.48 18.98
N LEU A 49 24.48 -10.88 17.80
CA LEU A 49 24.54 -9.44 17.59
C LEU A 49 23.39 -8.69 18.28
N ALA A 50 22.23 -9.31 18.38
CA ALA A 50 21.05 -8.74 19.05
C ALA A 50 21.04 -8.99 20.58
N GLY A 51 21.97 -9.81 21.12
CA GLY A 51 22.01 -10.17 22.53
C GLY A 51 20.83 -11.04 23.00
N ILE A 52 20.35 -11.95 22.13
CA ILE A 52 19.21 -12.83 22.41
C ILE A 52 19.59 -14.30 22.17
N SER A 53 18.76 -15.24 22.66
CA SER A 53 19.04 -16.65 22.40
C SER A 53 18.70 -17.05 20.97
N VAL A 54 19.49 -17.95 20.40
CA VAL A 54 19.27 -18.51 19.04
C VAL A 54 17.91 -19.19 18.93
N SER A 55 17.51 -19.92 19.97
CA SER A 55 16.19 -20.58 20.03
C SER A 55 15.05 -19.57 19.94
N TRP A 56 15.17 -18.46 20.68
CA TRP A 56 14.16 -17.40 20.68
C TRP A 56 14.04 -16.74 19.29
N TYR A 57 15.17 -16.39 18.66
CA TYR A 57 15.16 -15.83 17.31
C TYR A 57 14.61 -16.81 16.27
N THR A 58 14.96 -18.10 16.42
CA THR A 58 14.44 -19.16 15.57
C THR A 58 12.90 -19.28 15.67
N TRP A 59 12.36 -19.17 16.89
CA TRP A 59 10.91 -19.21 17.08
C TRP A 59 10.22 -17.99 16.47
N LEU A 60 10.85 -16.81 16.55
CA LEU A 60 10.36 -15.59 15.91
C LEU A 60 10.29 -15.78 14.37
N GLU A 61 11.34 -16.27 13.73
CA GLU A 61 11.34 -16.57 12.30
C GLU A 61 10.37 -17.70 11.91
N GLN A 62 10.11 -18.64 12.80
CA GLN A 62 9.12 -19.69 12.56
C GLN A 62 7.67 -19.21 12.71
N GLY A 63 7.44 -17.97 13.06
CA GLY A 63 6.11 -17.41 13.24
C GLY A 63 5.38 -17.92 14.46
N ARG A 64 6.10 -18.37 15.50
CA ARG A 64 5.48 -18.80 16.76
C ARG A 64 4.99 -17.59 17.54
N ASP A 65 3.86 -17.76 18.20
CA ASP A 65 3.31 -16.74 19.10
C ASP A 65 4.21 -16.61 20.33
N ILE A 66 5.20 -15.72 20.24
CA ILE A 66 6.11 -15.38 21.35
C ILE A 66 5.89 -13.93 21.73
N ASN A 67 5.83 -13.66 23.02
CA ASN A 67 5.71 -12.29 23.53
C ASN A 67 7.07 -11.58 23.40
N ALA A 68 7.26 -10.88 22.28
CA ALA A 68 8.47 -10.15 21.99
C ALA A 68 8.41 -8.75 22.62
N SER A 69 9.33 -8.43 23.54
CA SER A 69 9.40 -7.07 24.07
C SER A 69 9.85 -6.08 22.98
N ARG A 70 9.41 -4.83 23.09
CA ARG A 70 9.83 -3.78 22.16
C ARG A 70 11.37 -3.62 22.13
N GLN A 71 12.03 -3.76 23.26
CA GLN A 71 13.49 -3.68 23.36
C GLN A 71 14.18 -4.76 22.51
N VAL A 72 13.71 -6.00 22.57
CA VAL A 72 14.27 -7.11 21.80
C VAL A 72 14.02 -6.90 20.30
N LEU A 73 12.81 -6.48 19.92
CA LEU A 73 12.51 -6.19 18.52
C LEU A 73 13.36 -5.03 17.98
N THR A 74 13.62 -3.99 18.80
CA THR A 74 14.51 -2.89 18.43
C THR A 74 15.95 -3.39 18.21
N ALA A 75 16.45 -4.31 19.05
CA ALA A 75 17.76 -4.91 18.85
C ALA A 75 17.84 -5.71 17.55
N VAL A 76 16.83 -6.51 17.25
CA VAL A 76 16.73 -7.26 15.98
C VAL A 76 16.65 -6.30 14.79
N ALA A 77 15.82 -5.26 14.86
CA ALA A 77 15.69 -4.25 13.80
C ALA A 77 17.04 -3.58 13.48
N ARG A 78 17.79 -3.21 14.52
CA ARG A 78 19.14 -2.62 14.37
C ARG A 78 20.12 -3.58 13.71
N VAL A 79 20.15 -4.85 14.13
CA VAL A 79 21.04 -5.86 13.55
C VAL A 79 20.66 -6.14 12.08
N LEU A 80 19.38 -6.18 11.77
CA LEU A 80 18.92 -6.38 10.40
C LEU A 80 18.95 -5.09 9.56
N GLN A 81 19.41 -3.96 10.12
CA GLN A 81 19.48 -2.65 9.46
C GLN A 81 18.15 -2.25 8.83
N LEU A 82 17.06 -2.49 9.56
CA LEU A 82 15.72 -2.15 9.08
C LEU A 82 15.54 -0.63 9.01
N THR A 83 14.87 -0.18 7.96
CA THR A 83 14.38 1.20 7.87
C THR A 83 13.31 1.45 8.93
N ASP A 84 12.98 2.72 9.19
CA ASP A 84 11.90 3.06 10.14
C ASP A 84 10.58 2.42 9.78
N SER A 85 10.22 2.39 8.48
CA SER A 85 9.01 1.74 7.95
C SER A 85 8.99 0.24 8.22
N GLU A 86 10.12 -0.42 8.01
CA GLU A 86 10.30 -1.85 8.26
C GLU A 86 10.26 -2.19 9.76
N ALA A 87 10.90 -1.35 10.59
CA ALA A 87 10.88 -1.53 12.04
C ALA A 87 9.46 -1.40 12.60
N GLU A 88 8.70 -0.40 12.14
CA GLU A 88 7.30 -0.24 12.55
C GLU A 88 6.42 -1.39 12.07
N PHE A 89 6.62 -1.91 10.87
CA PHE A 89 5.94 -3.11 10.39
C PHE A 89 6.21 -4.30 11.33
N VAL A 90 7.47 -4.51 11.73
CA VAL A 90 7.85 -5.55 12.70
C VAL A 90 7.14 -5.34 14.04
N PHE A 91 7.13 -4.11 14.57
CA PHE A 91 6.44 -3.78 15.82
C PHE A 91 4.93 -3.99 15.72
N ALA A 92 4.32 -3.63 14.60
CA ALA A 92 2.89 -3.82 14.36
C ALA A 92 2.51 -5.30 14.33
N LEU A 93 3.30 -6.15 13.66
CA LEU A 93 3.04 -7.58 13.58
C LEU A 93 3.29 -8.31 14.91
N ALA A 94 4.28 -7.91 15.67
CA ALA A 94 4.63 -8.53 16.96
C ALA A 94 3.78 -8.01 18.13
N GLY A 95 3.11 -6.87 17.97
CA GLY A 95 2.28 -6.26 19.00
C GLY A 95 1.00 -7.04 19.30
N PRO A 96 0.30 -6.73 20.43
CA PRO A 96 -0.98 -7.33 20.74
C PRO A 96 -1.99 -7.01 19.62
N GLY A 97 -2.53 -8.06 18.99
CA GLY A 97 -3.48 -7.92 17.91
C GLY A 97 -4.78 -7.29 18.41
N LYS A 98 -5.01 -6.03 18.13
CA LYS A 98 -6.38 -5.57 17.99
C LYS A 98 -6.87 -6.14 16.66
N GLU A 99 -7.74 -7.15 16.72
CA GLU A 99 -8.56 -7.48 15.56
C GLU A 99 -9.42 -6.25 15.26
N VAL A 100 -8.99 -5.47 14.31
CA VAL A 100 -9.84 -4.42 13.74
C VAL A 100 -10.75 -5.16 12.76
N ALA A 101 -11.80 -5.77 13.30
CA ALA A 101 -12.97 -6.21 12.54
C ALA A 101 -13.78 -4.97 12.16
N ALA A 102 -13.17 -4.01 11.45
CA ALA A 102 -13.93 -2.96 10.79
C ALA A 102 -14.51 -3.59 9.53
N THR A 103 -15.83 -3.64 9.45
CA THR A 103 -16.52 -3.93 8.20
C THR A 103 -16.12 -2.80 7.23
N LEU A 104 -15.29 -3.13 6.24
CA LEU A 104 -14.88 -2.13 5.26
C LEU A 104 -16.10 -1.74 4.43
N PRO A 105 -16.34 -0.44 4.19
CA PRO A 105 -17.44 0.00 3.37
C PRO A 105 -17.21 -0.41 1.91
N ASP A 106 -18.27 -0.88 1.25
CA ASP A 106 -18.25 -1.19 -0.17
C ASP A 106 -18.38 0.06 -1.05
N GLN A 107 -18.80 1.18 -0.46
CA GLN A 107 -18.92 2.49 -1.10
C GLN A 107 -18.56 3.60 -0.12
N ALA A 108 -17.97 4.68 -0.63
CA ALA A 108 -17.73 5.87 0.14
C ALA A 108 -19.05 6.59 0.49
N SER A 109 -19.06 7.34 1.60
CA SER A 109 -20.21 8.13 1.97
C SER A 109 -20.50 9.22 0.91
N ALA A 110 -21.77 9.58 0.76
CA ALA A 110 -22.18 10.65 -0.15
C ALA A 110 -21.47 11.99 0.15
N GLN A 111 -21.10 12.22 1.41
CA GLN A 111 -20.34 13.40 1.81
C GLN A 111 -18.93 13.40 1.26
N LEU A 112 -18.22 12.28 1.36
CA LEU A 112 -16.86 12.13 0.80
C LEU A 112 -16.88 12.18 -0.73
N LEU A 113 -17.90 11.59 -1.38
CA LEU A 113 -18.06 11.67 -2.83
C LEU A 113 -18.23 13.14 -3.26
N ARG A 114 -19.17 13.89 -2.66
CA ARG A 114 -19.32 15.34 -2.97
C ARG A 114 -18.03 16.12 -2.77
N MET A 115 -17.24 15.78 -1.75
CA MET A 115 -15.97 16.46 -1.49
C MET A 115 -14.97 16.24 -2.63
N ILE A 116 -14.79 14.99 -3.10
CA ILE A 116 -13.86 14.72 -4.21
C ILE A 116 -14.40 15.20 -5.56
N ASP A 117 -15.73 15.24 -5.77
CA ASP A 117 -16.35 15.79 -6.98
C ASP A 117 -16.14 17.30 -7.12
N ALA A 118 -15.93 18.00 -6.00
CA ALA A 118 -15.61 19.44 -6.00
C ALA A 118 -14.15 19.74 -6.40
N LEU A 119 -13.30 18.72 -6.53
CA LEU A 119 -11.90 18.89 -6.93
C LEU A 119 -11.78 18.90 -8.46
N ASP A 120 -10.99 19.83 -8.98
CA ASP A 120 -10.69 20.00 -10.40
C ASP A 120 -9.48 19.19 -10.87
N PHE A 121 -9.12 18.15 -10.13
CA PHE A 121 -8.04 17.20 -10.43
C PHE A 121 -8.43 15.76 -10.03
N PRO A 122 -7.74 14.74 -10.57
CA PRO A 122 -8.09 13.34 -10.29
C PRO A 122 -8.03 13.01 -8.80
N ALA A 123 -9.12 12.47 -8.27
CA ALA A 123 -9.23 12.03 -6.89
C ALA A 123 -10.08 10.76 -6.76
N PHE A 124 -9.72 9.92 -5.80
CA PHE A 124 -10.44 8.69 -5.52
C PHE A 124 -10.31 8.30 -4.04
N ILE A 125 -11.15 7.38 -3.61
CA ILE A 125 -11.22 6.92 -2.22
C ILE A 125 -10.89 5.43 -2.18
N LEU A 126 -9.90 5.08 -1.36
CA LEU A 126 -9.48 3.71 -1.10
C LEU A 126 -9.98 3.24 0.27
N ALA A 127 -10.50 2.04 0.35
CA ALA A 127 -10.59 1.30 1.60
C ALA A 127 -9.21 0.75 2.01
N SER A 128 -9.07 0.29 3.26
CA SER A 128 -7.77 -0.16 3.79
C SER A 128 -7.21 -1.43 3.11
N ASP A 129 -8.04 -2.16 2.36
CA ASP A 129 -7.62 -3.28 1.49
C ASP A 129 -7.32 -2.84 0.05
N TRP A 130 -7.29 -1.52 -0.18
CA TRP A 130 -7.06 -0.87 -1.46
C TRP A 130 -8.19 -1.06 -2.49
N THR A 131 -9.37 -1.46 -2.05
CA THR A 131 -10.59 -1.40 -2.87
C THR A 131 -10.95 0.07 -3.13
N ILE A 132 -11.17 0.42 -4.39
CA ILE A 132 -11.62 1.76 -4.81
C ILE A 132 -13.13 1.84 -4.56
N VAL A 133 -13.53 2.66 -3.60
CA VAL A 133 -14.91 2.79 -3.13
C VAL A 133 -15.59 4.09 -3.58
N GLY A 134 -14.87 4.94 -4.30
CA GLY A 134 -15.38 6.17 -4.90
C GLY A 134 -14.30 6.87 -5.72
N TRP A 135 -14.70 7.64 -6.71
CA TRP A 135 -13.81 8.45 -7.56
C TRP A 135 -14.57 9.62 -8.18
N ASN A 136 -13.84 10.66 -8.63
CA ASN A 136 -14.40 11.76 -9.37
C ASN A 136 -14.20 11.62 -10.89
N ALA A 137 -14.83 12.50 -11.67
CA ALA A 137 -14.70 12.52 -13.13
C ALA A 137 -13.24 12.66 -13.61
N GLY A 138 -12.41 13.37 -12.84
CA GLY A 138 -10.99 13.50 -13.13
C GLY A 138 -10.22 12.19 -13.10
N TYR A 139 -10.49 11.37 -12.10
CA TYR A 139 -9.89 10.05 -12.01
C TYR A 139 -10.41 9.08 -13.08
N GLU A 140 -11.74 9.16 -13.38
CA GLU A 140 -12.34 8.37 -14.44
C GLU A 140 -11.72 8.69 -15.81
N TRP A 141 -11.50 9.96 -16.11
CA TRP A 141 -10.80 10.37 -17.34
C TRP A 141 -9.36 9.86 -17.35
N LEU A 142 -8.59 10.05 -16.29
CA LEU A 142 -7.19 9.61 -16.23
C LEU A 142 -7.05 8.10 -16.43
N TYR A 143 -7.98 7.34 -15.88
CA TYR A 143 -7.92 5.88 -15.85
C TYR A 143 -8.67 5.23 -17.01
N GLY A 144 -9.68 5.89 -17.55
CA GLY A 144 -10.46 5.49 -18.72
C GLY A 144 -11.33 4.24 -18.57
N SER A 145 -11.13 3.43 -17.52
CA SER A 145 -11.82 2.12 -17.41
C SER A 145 -12.47 1.86 -16.05
N ILE A 146 -12.31 2.74 -15.06
CA ILE A 146 -12.77 2.45 -13.70
C ILE A 146 -14.29 2.27 -13.61
N ALA A 147 -15.08 3.05 -14.36
CA ALA A 147 -16.55 2.97 -14.34
C ALA A 147 -17.06 1.63 -14.88
N VAL A 148 -16.39 1.07 -15.90
CA VAL A 148 -16.78 -0.21 -16.54
C VAL A 148 -16.13 -1.42 -15.86
N THR A 149 -15.17 -1.22 -14.98
CA THR A 149 -14.55 -2.29 -14.20
C THR A 149 -15.56 -2.89 -13.21
N PRO A 150 -15.75 -4.20 -13.16
CA PRO A 150 -16.63 -4.84 -12.19
C PRO A 150 -16.24 -4.49 -10.74
N GLN A 151 -17.22 -4.28 -9.87
CA GLN A 151 -16.98 -3.83 -8.49
C GLN A 151 -15.96 -4.70 -7.74
N HIS A 152 -16.01 -6.03 -7.89
CA HIS A 152 -15.10 -6.95 -7.23
C HIS A 152 -13.66 -6.91 -7.77
N GLU A 153 -13.42 -6.27 -8.92
CA GLU A 153 -12.10 -6.04 -9.51
C GLU A 153 -11.58 -4.62 -9.28
N ARG A 154 -12.39 -3.72 -8.69
CA ARG A 154 -12.01 -2.33 -8.38
C ARG A 154 -11.07 -2.24 -7.18
N ASN A 155 -9.96 -2.94 -7.23
CA ASN A 155 -8.89 -2.85 -6.25
C ASN A 155 -7.65 -2.26 -6.93
N LEU A 156 -7.08 -1.19 -6.36
CA LEU A 156 -5.98 -0.47 -7.00
C LEU A 156 -4.79 -1.40 -7.31
N LEU A 157 -4.44 -2.29 -6.37
CA LEU A 157 -3.33 -3.21 -6.59
C LEU A 157 -3.66 -4.22 -7.68
N HIS A 158 -4.92 -4.71 -7.71
CA HIS A 158 -5.38 -5.60 -8.78
C HIS A 158 -5.24 -4.92 -10.15
N LEU A 159 -5.73 -3.69 -10.28
CA LEU A 159 -5.63 -2.92 -11.53
C LEU A 159 -4.17 -2.70 -11.97
N VAL A 160 -3.28 -2.33 -11.03
CA VAL A 160 -1.85 -2.12 -11.31
C VAL A 160 -1.20 -3.35 -11.94
N TYR A 161 -1.58 -4.56 -11.53
CA TYR A 161 -0.94 -5.79 -11.98
C TYR A 161 -1.69 -6.54 -13.08
N THR A 162 -2.95 -6.21 -13.37
CA THR A 162 -3.77 -6.98 -14.32
C THR A 162 -4.41 -6.15 -15.41
N ASP A 163 -4.52 -4.83 -15.27
CA ASP A 163 -5.07 -3.96 -16.31
C ASP A 163 -3.96 -3.50 -17.29
N PRO A 164 -4.00 -3.92 -18.57
CA PRO A 164 -3.03 -3.51 -19.57
C PRO A 164 -2.99 -1.98 -19.79
N ARG A 165 -4.16 -1.31 -19.71
CA ARG A 165 -4.26 0.15 -19.91
C ARG A 165 -3.48 0.89 -18.84
N LEU A 166 -3.58 0.46 -17.58
CA LEU A 166 -2.82 1.07 -16.50
C LEU A 166 -1.31 0.88 -16.69
N ARG A 167 -0.91 -0.27 -17.21
CA ARG A 167 0.50 -0.53 -17.53
C ARG A 167 1.00 0.39 -18.65
N GLU A 168 0.16 0.70 -19.63
CA GLU A 168 0.50 1.59 -20.75
C GLU A 168 0.63 3.06 -20.31
N ILE A 169 -0.25 3.54 -19.43
CA ILE A 169 -0.21 4.93 -18.98
C ILE A 169 0.84 5.20 -17.89
N LEU A 170 1.44 4.18 -17.29
CA LEU A 170 2.52 4.29 -16.30
C LEU A 170 3.87 4.02 -16.96
N PRO A 171 4.61 5.03 -17.44
CA PRO A 171 5.87 4.82 -18.17
C PRO A 171 6.96 4.15 -17.35
N ASN A 172 6.88 4.25 -16.02
CA ASN A 172 7.80 3.59 -15.10
C ASN A 172 7.11 2.47 -14.31
N TRP A 173 6.22 1.72 -14.96
CA TRP A 173 5.35 0.74 -14.33
C TRP A 173 6.07 -0.21 -13.38
N GLU A 174 7.24 -0.72 -13.75
CA GLU A 174 7.98 -1.67 -12.93
C GLU A 174 8.42 -1.08 -11.57
N ARG A 175 8.86 0.18 -11.57
CA ARG A 175 9.20 0.91 -10.34
C ARG A 175 7.94 1.26 -9.56
N ASP A 176 6.91 1.74 -10.25
CA ASP A 176 5.70 2.24 -9.61
C ASP A 176 4.87 1.10 -9.02
N SER A 177 4.82 -0.07 -9.68
CA SER A 177 4.17 -1.27 -9.14
C SER A 177 4.86 -1.78 -7.86
N ARG A 178 6.21 -1.78 -7.80
CA ARG A 178 6.96 -2.09 -6.56
C ARG A 178 6.64 -1.12 -5.43
N ASN A 179 6.55 0.17 -5.75
CA ASN A 179 6.19 1.19 -4.76
C ASN A 179 4.77 0.97 -4.22
N PHE A 180 3.79 0.74 -5.09
CA PHE A 180 2.41 0.42 -4.68
C PHE A 180 2.38 -0.82 -3.78
N LEU A 181 3.11 -1.86 -4.15
CA LEU A 181 3.14 -3.10 -3.38
C LEU A 181 3.80 -2.90 -2.01
N ALA A 182 4.90 -2.16 -1.95
CA ALA A 182 5.60 -1.85 -0.71
C ALA A 182 4.72 -1.03 0.25
N GLU A 183 3.99 -0.04 -0.28
CA GLU A 183 3.02 0.76 0.48
C GLU A 183 1.84 -0.10 0.97
N PHE A 184 1.25 -0.92 0.10
CA PHE A 184 0.17 -1.84 0.47
C PHE A 184 0.60 -2.76 1.61
N ARG A 185 1.81 -3.32 1.56
CA ARG A 185 2.33 -4.19 2.61
C ARG A 185 2.53 -3.46 3.92
N ALA A 186 3.08 -2.23 3.88
CA ALA A 186 3.28 -1.41 5.06
C ALA A 186 1.96 -1.08 5.76
N GLU A 187 0.94 -0.71 5.00
CA GLU A 187 -0.38 -0.33 5.52
C GLU A 187 -1.20 -1.52 5.99
N SER A 188 -1.16 -2.57 5.21
CA SER A 188 -1.91 -3.78 5.53
C SER A 188 -1.40 -4.43 6.83
N GLY A 189 -0.10 -4.42 7.10
CA GLY A 189 0.52 -4.86 8.34
C GLY A 189 -0.24 -5.97 9.06
N VAL A 190 -0.81 -5.64 10.21
CA VAL A 190 -1.68 -6.55 11.00
C VAL A 190 -2.96 -6.99 10.28
N ARG A 191 -3.45 -6.21 9.30
CA ARG A 191 -4.67 -6.51 8.54
C ARG A 191 -4.45 -7.54 7.44
N LEU A 192 -3.20 -7.84 7.03
CA LEU A 192 -2.89 -8.92 6.08
C LEU A 192 -3.39 -10.29 6.56
N SER A 193 -3.70 -10.44 7.85
CA SER A 193 -4.37 -11.64 8.37
C SER A 193 -5.88 -11.66 8.11
N SER A 194 -6.50 -10.54 7.73
CA SER A 194 -7.92 -10.48 7.41
C SER A 194 -8.24 -11.23 6.10
N GLU A 195 -9.47 -11.71 5.98
CA GLU A 195 -9.91 -12.47 4.81
C GLU A 195 -9.82 -11.65 3.52
N ARG A 196 -10.24 -10.38 3.55
CA ARG A 196 -10.22 -9.48 2.37
C ARG A 196 -8.81 -9.26 1.84
N HIS A 197 -7.84 -8.93 2.71
CA HIS A 197 -6.45 -8.75 2.30
C HIS A 197 -5.83 -10.04 1.74
N ARG A 198 -6.13 -11.20 2.38
CA ARG A 198 -5.67 -12.49 1.88
C ARG A 198 -6.26 -12.82 0.52
N ALA A 199 -7.53 -12.50 0.29
CA ALA A 199 -8.19 -12.70 -0.99
C ALA A 199 -7.51 -11.88 -2.11
N VAL A 200 -7.18 -10.61 -1.85
CA VAL A 200 -6.42 -9.76 -2.81
C VAL A 200 -5.08 -10.39 -3.16
N VAL A 201 -4.29 -10.79 -2.14
CA VAL A 201 -2.97 -11.38 -2.35
C VAL A 201 -3.08 -12.73 -3.08
N ALA A 202 -4.05 -13.57 -2.74
CA ALA A 202 -4.26 -14.87 -3.39
C ALA A 202 -4.64 -14.69 -4.87
N ALA A 203 -5.63 -13.84 -5.17
CA ALA A 203 -6.08 -13.57 -6.53
C ALA A 203 -4.93 -13.02 -7.42
N LEU A 204 -4.12 -12.10 -6.89
CA LEU A 204 -2.98 -11.55 -7.61
C LEU A 204 -1.86 -12.57 -7.79
N SER A 205 -1.63 -13.43 -6.79
CA SER A 205 -0.63 -14.50 -6.88
C SER A 205 -0.98 -15.53 -7.96
N GLU A 206 -2.25 -15.76 -8.22
CA GLU A 206 -2.70 -16.63 -9.30
C GLU A 206 -2.58 -15.95 -10.68
N ARG A 207 -2.96 -14.67 -10.77
CA ARG A 207 -3.16 -13.96 -12.05
C ARG A 207 -1.91 -13.25 -12.59
N SER A 208 -0.92 -12.86 -11.75
CA SER A 208 0.24 -12.07 -12.16
C SER A 208 1.57 -12.67 -11.74
N ALA A 209 2.42 -12.95 -12.72
CA ALA A 209 3.80 -13.38 -12.48
C ALA A 209 4.66 -12.25 -11.89
N ASP A 210 4.45 -11.02 -12.37
CA ASP A 210 5.14 -9.82 -11.86
C ASP A 210 4.80 -9.59 -10.39
N PHE A 211 3.51 -9.75 -10.01
CA PHE A 211 3.12 -9.67 -8.61
C PHE A 211 3.85 -10.72 -7.76
N ARG A 212 3.86 -11.99 -8.18
CA ARG A 212 4.55 -13.05 -7.41
C ARG A 212 6.03 -12.74 -7.21
N ALA A 213 6.71 -12.28 -8.27
CA ALA A 213 8.13 -11.93 -8.19
C ALA A 213 8.37 -10.79 -7.20
N GLN A 214 7.63 -9.69 -7.32
CA GLN A 214 7.78 -8.53 -6.46
C GLN A 214 7.26 -8.79 -5.02
N TRP A 215 6.24 -9.64 -4.86
CA TRP A 215 5.78 -10.08 -3.54
C TRP A 215 6.85 -10.83 -2.76
N ALA A 216 7.64 -11.66 -3.44
CA ALA A 216 8.74 -12.41 -2.83
C ALA A 216 9.94 -11.54 -2.39
N GLU A 217 10.05 -10.30 -2.87
CA GLU A 217 11.10 -9.35 -2.46
C GLU A 217 10.89 -8.82 -1.03
N HIS A 218 9.71 -8.95 -0.46
CA HIS A 218 9.33 -8.46 0.88
C HIS A 218 9.66 -6.97 1.10
N THR A 219 9.59 -6.16 0.05
CA THR A 219 9.84 -4.71 0.16
C THR A 219 8.72 -4.05 0.95
N ILE A 220 9.09 -3.12 1.84
CA ILE A 220 8.17 -2.33 2.66
C ILE A 220 8.60 -0.88 2.54
N ASP A 221 7.66 0.00 2.20
CA ASP A 221 7.85 1.44 2.24
C ASP A 221 6.55 2.10 2.68
N ARG A 222 6.66 3.25 3.36
CA ARG A 222 5.50 4.05 3.71
C ARG A 222 5.11 4.94 2.55
N PHE A 223 3.83 5.27 2.50
CA PHE A 223 3.38 6.33 1.62
C PHE A 223 4.17 7.62 1.88
N ARG A 224 4.66 8.21 0.79
CA ARG A 224 5.24 9.56 0.77
C ARG A 224 4.66 10.28 -0.43
N SER A 225 4.32 11.56 -0.25
CA SER A 225 3.99 12.41 -1.39
C SER A 225 5.16 12.39 -2.39
N ARG A 226 4.86 12.06 -3.62
CA ARG A 226 5.87 11.92 -4.69
C ARG A 226 5.31 12.35 -6.03
N ARG A 227 6.18 12.73 -6.92
CA ARG A 227 5.80 12.93 -8.31
C ARG A 227 5.42 11.62 -8.95
N ARG A 228 4.31 11.63 -9.68
CA ARG A 228 3.84 10.52 -10.49
C ARG A 228 3.62 10.99 -11.90
N ILE A 229 4.13 10.24 -12.85
CA ILE A 229 4.04 10.55 -14.28
C ILE A 229 3.07 9.55 -14.90
N PHE A 230 2.15 10.07 -15.69
CA PHE A 230 1.26 9.29 -16.54
C PHE A 230 1.45 9.71 -17.98
N VAL A 231 1.29 8.79 -18.93
CA VAL A 231 1.22 9.09 -20.36
C VAL A 231 -0.19 8.82 -20.83
N HIS A 232 -1.00 9.89 -20.87
CA HIS A 232 -2.40 9.77 -21.28
C HIS A 232 -2.49 9.73 -22.81
N PRO A 233 -3.32 8.86 -23.42
CA PRO A 233 -3.39 8.73 -24.87
C PRO A 233 -3.73 10.03 -25.59
N ASP A 234 -4.62 10.86 -25.03
CA ASP A 234 -5.07 12.10 -25.65
C ASP A 234 -4.31 13.36 -25.18
N ALA A 235 -3.76 13.35 -23.95
CA ALA A 235 -3.14 14.51 -23.32
C ALA A 235 -1.62 14.43 -23.20
N GLY A 236 -1.01 13.31 -23.60
CA GLY A 236 0.42 13.08 -23.49
C GLY A 236 0.91 12.92 -22.05
N GLU A 237 2.13 13.40 -21.77
CA GLU A 237 2.74 13.29 -20.45
C GLU A 237 2.09 14.23 -19.44
N LEU A 238 1.65 13.66 -18.34
CA LEU A 238 1.03 14.34 -17.22
C LEU A 238 1.85 14.10 -15.96
N VAL A 239 2.18 15.18 -15.25
CA VAL A 239 2.96 15.11 -14.01
C VAL A 239 2.09 15.59 -12.85
N PHE A 240 1.93 14.72 -11.87
CA PHE A 240 1.14 15.00 -10.67
C PHE A 240 1.99 14.86 -9.40
N GLU A 241 1.58 15.56 -8.38
CA GLU A 241 1.98 15.29 -7.02
C GLU A 241 0.92 14.39 -6.36
N HIS A 242 1.34 13.23 -5.90
CA HIS A 242 0.46 12.23 -5.30
C HIS A 242 0.33 12.48 -3.80
N HIS A 243 -0.87 12.85 -3.36
CA HIS A 243 -1.19 13.08 -1.97
C HIS A 243 -2.21 12.08 -1.46
N ARG A 244 -2.17 11.83 -0.14
CA ARG A 244 -3.14 10.97 0.54
C ARG A 244 -3.52 11.55 1.89
N LEU A 245 -4.84 11.61 2.15
CA LEU A 245 -5.42 12.06 3.41
C LEU A 245 -6.28 10.95 4.01
N VAL A 246 -6.35 10.94 5.33
CA VAL A 246 -7.24 10.05 6.08
C VAL A 246 -8.36 10.90 6.66
N PRO A 247 -9.63 10.65 6.31
CA PRO A 247 -10.75 11.34 6.93
C PRO A 247 -10.80 11.03 8.43
N SER A 248 -11.04 12.02 9.26
CA SER A 248 -11.01 11.87 10.72
C SER A 248 -12.16 10.99 11.26
N ASP A 249 -13.25 10.90 10.52
CA ASP A 249 -14.46 10.13 10.84
C ASP A 249 -14.54 8.77 10.12
N ALA A 250 -13.56 8.47 9.26
CA ALA A 250 -13.47 7.22 8.50
C ALA A 250 -12.01 6.78 8.34
N ALA A 251 -11.38 6.43 9.46
CA ALA A 251 -9.94 6.10 9.51
C ALA A 251 -9.53 4.85 8.68
N GLU A 252 -10.50 4.07 8.23
CA GLU A 252 -10.31 2.94 7.32
C GLU A 252 -10.30 3.34 5.83
N LEU A 253 -10.59 4.60 5.54
CA LEU A 253 -10.57 5.17 4.19
C LEU A 253 -9.39 6.10 3.98
N HIS A 254 -8.95 6.18 2.74
CA HIS A 254 -7.92 7.10 2.27
C HIS A 254 -8.45 7.89 1.08
N VAL A 255 -8.40 9.19 1.14
CA VAL A 255 -8.63 10.06 -0.02
C VAL A 255 -7.30 10.26 -0.72
N VAL A 256 -7.21 9.81 -1.96
CA VAL A 256 -6.02 9.91 -2.81
C VAL A 256 -6.26 10.98 -3.86
N MET A 257 -5.26 11.85 -4.05
CA MET A 257 -5.34 12.99 -4.95
C MET A 257 -4.09 13.04 -5.83
N TYR A 258 -4.30 13.29 -7.11
CA TYR A 258 -3.24 13.59 -8.07
C TYR A 258 -3.30 15.08 -8.42
N VAL A 259 -2.55 15.90 -7.68
CA VAL A 259 -2.51 17.35 -7.86
C VAL A 259 -1.58 17.67 -9.03
N PRO A 260 -2.04 18.36 -10.10
CA PRO A 260 -1.21 18.66 -11.26
C PRO A 260 0.00 19.50 -10.91
N LEU A 261 1.16 19.14 -11.41
CA LEU A 261 2.37 19.95 -11.38
C LEU A 261 2.53 20.59 -12.76
N ALA A 262 1.84 21.71 -13.01
CA ALA A 262 1.99 22.43 -14.25
C ALA A 262 3.23 23.34 -14.21
N PRO A 263 3.99 23.46 -15.32
CA PRO A 263 4.87 24.59 -15.52
C PRO A 263 4.01 25.85 -15.57
N GLY A 264 4.01 26.67 -14.50
CA GLY A 264 3.29 27.95 -14.48
C GLY A 264 1.95 27.99 -13.75
N GLY A 265 1.56 26.92 -13.00
CA GLY A 265 0.41 26.97 -12.08
C GLY A 265 -0.98 26.95 -12.73
N SER A 266 -1.07 26.78 -14.03
CA SER A 266 -2.35 26.55 -14.71
C SER A 266 -2.62 25.05 -14.74
N THR A 267 -3.77 24.62 -14.22
CA THR A 267 -4.26 23.26 -14.44
C THR A 267 -4.41 23.04 -15.94
N PRO A 268 -3.77 22.04 -16.56
CA PRO A 268 -3.93 21.80 -18.00
C PRO A 268 -5.33 21.34 -18.37
N PHE A 269 -6.24 21.23 -17.41
CA PHE A 269 -7.56 20.68 -17.55
C PHE A 269 -8.61 21.65 -17.05
N ALA A 270 -9.25 22.34 -17.99
CA ALA A 270 -10.67 22.61 -17.84
C ALA A 270 -11.36 21.25 -17.99
N TRP A 271 -11.49 20.48 -16.90
CA TRP A 271 -12.52 19.44 -16.83
C TRP A 271 -13.78 20.17 -17.20
N GLY A 272 -14.43 19.74 -18.30
CA GLY A 272 -15.67 20.35 -18.70
C GLY A 272 -16.57 20.56 -17.49
N THR A 273 -16.37 21.68 -16.82
CA THR A 273 -17.42 22.30 -16.05
C THR A 273 -18.46 22.71 -17.07
N GLN A 274 -19.30 21.77 -17.49
CA GLN A 274 -20.70 22.09 -17.50
C GLN A 274 -21.02 22.42 -16.02
N ARG A 275 -20.60 23.57 -15.56
CA ARG A 275 -21.40 24.32 -14.60
C ARG A 275 -22.75 24.37 -15.27
N LEU A 276 -23.70 23.65 -14.71
CA LEU A 276 -25.11 23.95 -14.93
C LEU A 276 -25.19 25.46 -14.84
N ASP A 277 -25.49 26.10 -15.95
CA ASP A 277 -25.56 27.56 -16.02
C ASP A 277 -26.43 27.99 -14.87
N SER A 278 -25.98 29.01 -14.15
CA SER A 278 -26.69 29.61 -13.00
C SER A 278 -28.12 30.05 -13.36
N ASP A 279 -28.52 30.02 -14.59
CA ASP A 279 -29.84 30.31 -15.08
C ASP A 279 -30.85 29.16 -14.88
N GLU A 280 -30.45 27.88 -14.92
CA GLU A 280 -31.36 26.76 -14.60
C GLU A 280 -31.66 26.64 -13.09
N MET A 281 -30.76 27.07 -12.21
CA MET A 281 -31.02 27.11 -10.77
C MET A 281 -31.99 28.27 -10.36
N SER A 282 -32.05 29.33 -11.15
CA SER A 282 -32.96 30.43 -10.93
C SER A 282 -34.41 30.10 -11.31
N GLU A 283 -34.62 29.29 -12.36
CA GLU A 283 -35.96 28.85 -12.75
C GLU A 283 -36.54 27.78 -11.81
N ALA A 284 -35.66 26.88 -11.27
CA ALA A 284 -36.09 25.89 -10.29
C ALA A 284 -36.44 26.49 -8.92
N ALA A 285 -35.83 27.61 -8.53
CA ALA A 285 -36.16 28.31 -7.30
C ALA A 285 -37.46 29.16 -7.40
N ALA A 286 -37.80 29.64 -8.61
CA ALA A 286 -39.02 30.42 -8.83
C ALA A 286 -40.29 29.54 -8.91
N SER A 287 -40.17 28.24 -9.13
CA SER A 287 -41.32 27.31 -9.23
C SER A 287 -41.74 26.66 -7.90
N VAL A 288 -41.10 27.02 -6.79
CA VAL A 288 -41.42 26.51 -5.41
C VAL A 288 -42.18 27.54 -4.57
N GLU A 289 -42.39 28.78 -5.07
CA GLU A 289 -43.12 29.84 -4.37
C GLU A 289 -44.50 30.18 -4.98
N GLU A 290 -45.12 29.27 -5.79
CA GLU A 290 -46.52 29.36 -6.18
C GLU A 290 -47.40 28.27 -5.55
#